data_b7c13a809caef179a67896760bf7de02
#
_entry.id   b7c13a809caef179a67896760bf7de02
#
_cell.length_a   1.000
_cell.length_b   1.000
_cell.length_c   1.000
_cell.angle_alpha   90.00
_cell.angle_beta   90.00
_cell.angle_gamma   90.00
#
_symmetry.space_group_name_H-M   'P 1'
#
loop_
_entity.id
_entity.type
_entity.pdbx_description
1 polymer ?
#
loop_
_entity_poly.entity_id
_entity_poly.type
_entity_poly.pdbx_seq_one_letter_code
_entity_poly.pdbx_strand_id
1 'polypeptide(L)'
;MNKKFFAALASATMAFTASGSIAVFADDFVEENTPVINNGQVAPKPTKVKWNQENFGDLATKDGGVNPESGLTFNPLQDGSVETKTLEAVTTITLGADFKGEIKGLEYFTGLTSFTAEAGTLTNKTLDFSANTKLQTLEVTKAADLTGITLPGTFKNADGDEEHALTTLTLDGTKLTSLDLSEQDELTTIAVRENKNLKAITLRKSTLKDQVVLESLGLRDNALESINLDRYKIKGNLNLSGNHIGVLDLSKTEVLGDVYLGDGDKDGDKAQTFYVSETLENVDLAKTFENMDVEKVTATGFDKKTGVLTLAEDVTTYTYDTGAGTLKVKLTKANPMNRLYNPNSGEHFYTADLKEKAALVNLGWQDEGYGWVALATKDGDELSAVHRLYNPNTGDHHYTLVEEERDTLVSYGWKYENVGWYTALATETPVYRQYNPNATGAGSHNYTTDKAENDHLVSLGWTPEGIAWFGLK
;
A
#
# COMPACT_ATOMS: atom_id res chain seq x y z
N MET A 1 33.51 -2.63 7.84
CA MET A 1 32.94 -3.25 6.64
C MET A 1 31.86 -4.20 7.09
N ASN A 2 30.63 -3.69 7.17
CA ASN A 2 29.53 -4.39 7.83
C ASN A 2 28.67 -5.19 6.87
N LYS A 3 28.79 -6.52 6.96
CA LYS A 3 27.96 -7.52 6.29
C LYS A 3 26.48 -7.53 6.73
N LYS A 4 25.96 -6.46 7.30
CA LYS A 4 24.60 -6.41 7.88
C LYS A 4 23.56 -5.72 6.99
N PHE A 5 23.94 -5.12 5.86
CA PHE A 5 23.00 -4.39 5.01
C PHE A 5 22.26 -5.26 3.98
N PHE A 6 22.76 -6.47 3.69
CA PHE A 6 22.14 -7.39 2.73
C PHE A 6 21.24 -8.48 3.35
N ALA A 7 21.13 -8.54 4.68
CA ALA A 7 20.29 -9.55 5.35
C ALA A 7 18.80 -9.17 5.42
N ALA A 8 18.40 -8.01 4.96
CA ALA A 8 17.00 -7.56 5.02
C ALA A 8 16.22 -7.82 3.72
N LEU A 9 16.87 -8.23 2.64
CA LEU A 9 16.19 -8.60 1.38
C LEU A 9 16.00 -10.11 1.19
N ALA A 10 16.52 -10.93 2.07
CA ALA A 10 16.39 -12.39 1.97
C ALA A 10 16.04 -12.97 3.32
N SER A 11 14.78 -12.98 3.64
CA SER A 11 14.08 -13.99 4.45
C SER A 11 12.90 -13.42 5.21
N ALA A 12 11.74 -13.47 4.60
CA ALA A 12 10.48 -13.59 5.30
C ALA A 12 9.63 -14.66 4.59
N THR A 13 10.20 -15.85 4.42
CA THR A 13 9.38 -17.05 4.25
C THR A 13 8.97 -17.48 5.64
N MET A 14 7.96 -16.86 6.21
CA MET A 14 7.26 -17.43 7.35
C MET A 14 6.14 -18.31 6.80
N ALA A 15 6.35 -19.59 6.90
CA ALA A 15 5.30 -20.56 6.83
C ALA A 15 4.32 -20.31 7.99
N PHE A 16 3.17 -19.74 7.71
CA PHE A 16 2.04 -19.73 8.64
C PHE A 16 1.36 -21.11 8.59
N THR A 17 1.68 -21.95 9.56
CA THR A 17 0.80 -23.09 9.88
C THR A 17 -0.44 -22.51 10.56
N ALA A 18 -1.58 -22.80 9.97
CA ALA A 18 -2.88 -22.47 10.51
C ALA A 18 -3.09 -23.11 11.88
N SER A 19 -3.21 -22.29 12.91
CA SER A 19 -4.09 -22.46 14.09
C SER A 19 -3.72 -21.43 15.15
N GLY A 20 -4.51 -20.37 15.24
CA GLY A 20 -4.33 -19.36 16.30
C GLY A 20 -5.30 -18.23 16.10
N SER A 21 -6.43 -18.29 16.79
CA SER A 21 -7.39 -17.23 16.97
C SER A 21 -6.69 -15.90 17.26
N ILE A 22 -6.92 -14.90 16.43
CA ILE A 22 -6.55 -13.52 16.68
C ILE A 22 -7.48 -13.00 17.78
N ALA A 23 -6.92 -12.77 18.96
CA ALA A 23 -7.62 -12.04 20.01
C ALA A 23 -7.75 -10.57 19.58
N VAL A 24 -8.93 -10.18 19.20
CA VAL A 24 -9.31 -8.77 19.07
C VAL A 24 -9.38 -8.23 20.49
N PHE A 25 -8.55 -7.24 20.81
CA PHE A 25 -8.73 -6.45 22.03
C PHE A 25 -9.96 -5.57 21.85
N ALA A 26 -11.08 -6.03 22.45
CA ALA A 26 -12.26 -5.24 22.66
C ALA A 26 -12.13 -4.60 24.04
N ASP A 27 -11.82 -3.30 24.07
CA ASP A 27 -12.17 -2.47 25.21
C ASP A 27 -12.99 -1.29 24.69
N ASP A 28 -14.13 -1.09 25.33
CA ASP A 28 -15.15 -0.05 25.13
C ASP A 28 -16.15 -0.25 23.96
N PHE A 29 -16.88 -1.36 23.97
CA PHE A 29 -18.25 -1.36 23.45
C PHE A 29 -19.25 -1.58 24.58
N VAL A 30 -20.12 -0.59 24.78
CA VAL A 30 -21.30 -0.70 25.63
C VAL A 30 -22.18 -1.83 25.10
N GLU A 31 -22.42 -2.84 25.92
CA GLU A 31 -23.30 -3.95 25.65
C GLU A 31 -24.73 -3.46 25.37
N GLU A 32 -25.17 -3.61 24.12
CA GLU A 32 -26.57 -3.94 23.81
C GLU A 32 -26.63 -4.35 22.33
N ASN A 33 -26.41 -5.64 22.06
CA ASN A 33 -26.81 -6.49 20.91
C ASN A 33 -25.74 -7.47 20.43
N THR A 34 -24.99 -8.08 21.34
CA THR A 34 -24.32 -9.34 21.01
C THR A 34 -25.32 -10.48 21.08
N PRO A 35 -25.46 -11.34 20.07
CA PRO A 35 -26.31 -12.53 20.17
C PRO A 35 -25.75 -13.45 21.26
N VAL A 36 -26.50 -13.60 22.36
CA VAL A 36 -26.17 -14.55 23.42
C VAL A 36 -26.38 -15.96 22.86
N ILE A 37 -25.31 -16.70 22.65
CA ILE A 37 -25.37 -18.10 22.25
C ILE A 37 -25.81 -18.90 23.48
N ASN A 38 -27.10 -19.20 23.57
CA ASN A 38 -27.63 -20.19 24.48
C ASN A 38 -27.95 -21.48 23.68
N ASN A 39 -27.26 -22.55 23.98
CA ASN A 39 -27.53 -23.91 23.47
C ASN A 39 -27.46 -24.10 21.94
N GLY A 40 -26.51 -23.48 21.22
CA GLY A 40 -26.32 -23.75 19.80
C GLY A 40 -27.41 -23.24 18.86
N GLN A 41 -28.34 -22.43 19.35
CA GLN A 41 -29.31 -21.72 18.51
C GLN A 41 -28.83 -20.27 18.28
N VAL A 42 -28.59 -19.93 17.02
CA VAL A 42 -28.38 -18.54 16.56
C VAL A 42 -29.65 -17.76 16.90
N ALA A 43 -29.51 -16.63 17.60
CA ALA A 43 -30.64 -15.76 17.86
C ALA A 43 -31.31 -15.35 16.53
N PRO A 44 -32.65 -15.35 16.43
CA PRO A 44 -33.33 -14.94 15.22
C PRO A 44 -32.95 -13.50 14.88
N LYS A 45 -32.58 -13.26 13.60
CA LYS A 45 -32.31 -11.89 13.10
C LYS A 45 -33.46 -10.96 13.48
N PRO A 46 -33.20 -9.73 13.93
CA PRO A 46 -34.25 -8.78 14.22
C PRO A 46 -35.08 -8.51 12.96
N THR A 47 -36.39 -8.44 13.08
CA THR A 47 -37.30 -8.17 11.96
C THR A 47 -37.23 -6.73 11.46
N LYS A 48 -36.72 -5.82 12.31
CA LYS A 48 -36.45 -4.41 12.00
C LYS A 48 -35.16 -3.95 12.62
N VAL A 49 -34.49 -3.02 12.00
CA VAL A 49 -33.30 -2.34 12.48
C VAL A 49 -33.45 -0.84 12.38
N LYS A 50 -32.91 -0.07 13.32
CA LYS A 50 -32.93 1.41 13.29
C LYS A 50 -32.09 1.89 12.13
N TRP A 51 -32.70 2.73 11.27
CA TRP A 51 -32.02 3.38 10.16
C TRP A 51 -31.42 4.70 10.64
N ASN A 52 -30.16 4.69 11.02
CA ASN A 52 -29.45 5.85 11.51
C ASN A 52 -27.94 5.72 11.21
N GLN A 53 -27.18 6.79 11.44
CA GLN A 53 -25.73 6.77 11.19
C GLN A 53 -24.95 5.85 12.13
N GLU A 54 -25.48 5.54 13.32
CA GLU A 54 -24.85 4.59 14.24
C GLU A 54 -24.75 3.18 13.62
N ASN A 55 -25.86 2.72 13.00
CA ASN A 55 -25.97 1.38 12.41
C ASN A 55 -25.53 1.31 10.95
N PHE A 56 -25.67 2.39 10.18
CA PHE A 56 -25.47 2.38 8.74
C PHE A 56 -24.45 3.43 8.23
N GLY A 57 -23.82 4.17 9.15
CA GLY A 57 -22.88 5.23 8.77
C GLY A 57 -23.57 6.27 7.89
N ASP A 58 -22.86 6.75 6.91
CA ASP A 58 -23.34 7.78 5.98
C ASP A 58 -24.25 7.25 4.85
N LEU A 59 -24.62 5.95 4.86
CA LEU A 59 -25.77 5.47 4.10
C LEU A 59 -27.09 6.09 4.61
N ALA A 60 -27.15 6.41 5.92
CA ALA A 60 -28.23 7.15 6.53
C ALA A 60 -27.89 8.63 6.69
N THR A 61 -28.87 9.51 6.45
CA THR A 61 -28.73 10.94 6.76
C THR A 61 -28.88 11.20 8.26
N LYS A 62 -28.40 12.36 8.74
CA LYS A 62 -28.56 12.78 10.15
C LYS A 62 -30.03 12.85 10.60
N ASP A 63 -30.94 13.11 9.67
CA ASP A 63 -32.37 13.19 9.92
C ASP A 63 -33.07 11.83 9.78
N GLY A 64 -32.33 10.75 9.64
CA GLY A 64 -32.85 9.38 9.53
C GLY A 64 -33.40 9.02 8.14
N GLY A 65 -33.15 9.83 7.13
CA GLY A 65 -33.41 9.50 5.72
C GLY A 65 -32.36 8.61 5.10
N VAL A 66 -32.58 8.16 3.88
CA VAL A 66 -31.59 7.48 3.05
C VAL A 66 -30.73 8.53 2.34
N ASN A 67 -29.42 8.34 2.34
CA ASN A 67 -28.51 9.21 1.62
C ASN A 67 -28.74 9.02 0.09
N PRO A 68 -29.11 10.06 -0.66
CA PRO A 68 -29.38 9.94 -2.09
C PRO A 68 -28.18 9.45 -2.90
N GLU A 69 -26.96 9.73 -2.44
CA GLU A 69 -25.72 9.32 -3.09
C GLU A 69 -25.36 7.84 -2.84
N SER A 70 -26.16 7.13 -2.04
CA SER A 70 -25.97 5.69 -1.78
C SER A 70 -26.57 4.77 -2.86
N GLY A 71 -27.38 5.32 -3.77
CA GLY A 71 -28.14 4.55 -4.74
C GLY A 71 -29.29 3.73 -4.14
N LEU A 72 -29.56 3.84 -2.84
CA LEU A 72 -30.65 3.14 -2.16
C LEU A 72 -31.99 3.86 -2.36
N THR A 73 -33.07 3.10 -2.57
CA THR A 73 -34.37 3.65 -2.99
C THR A 73 -35.54 3.33 -2.04
N PHE A 74 -35.30 2.83 -0.85
CA PHE A 74 -36.35 2.58 0.15
C PHE A 74 -36.54 3.78 1.06
N ASN A 75 -37.69 3.79 1.81
CA ASN A 75 -37.94 4.78 2.81
C ASN A 75 -38.05 4.13 4.20
N PRO A 76 -37.36 4.68 5.22
CA PRO A 76 -37.56 4.24 6.60
C PRO A 76 -39.02 4.41 7.06
N LEU A 77 -39.43 3.58 8.02
CA LEU A 77 -40.75 3.67 8.65
C LEU A 77 -40.87 4.94 9.54
N GLN A 78 -42.08 5.28 9.93
CA GLN A 78 -42.30 6.45 10.78
C GLN A 78 -41.60 6.42 12.16
N ASP A 79 -41.27 5.21 12.62
CA ASP A 79 -40.50 5.00 13.86
C ASP A 79 -38.98 5.09 13.62
N GLY A 80 -38.53 5.42 12.40
CA GLY A 80 -37.13 5.48 11.99
C GLY A 80 -36.45 4.12 11.86
N SER A 81 -37.20 3.04 11.72
CA SER A 81 -36.66 1.70 11.46
C SER A 81 -36.88 1.27 10.01
N VAL A 82 -36.16 0.26 9.59
CA VAL A 82 -36.33 -0.43 8.29
C VAL A 82 -36.55 -1.91 8.57
N GLU A 83 -37.48 -2.52 7.84
CA GLU A 83 -37.64 -3.98 7.90
C GLU A 83 -36.43 -4.68 7.31
N THR A 84 -35.89 -5.66 8.01
CA THR A 84 -34.70 -6.43 7.57
C THR A 84 -34.90 -7.01 6.17
N LYS A 85 -36.13 -7.48 5.88
CA LYS A 85 -36.54 -7.93 4.56
C LYS A 85 -36.30 -6.91 3.44
N THR A 86 -36.49 -5.60 3.71
CA THR A 86 -36.25 -4.53 2.75
C THR A 86 -34.76 -4.41 2.43
N LEU A 87 -33.90 -4.52 3.44
CA LEU A 87 -32.45 -4.49 3.27
C LEU A 87 -31.95 -5.76 2.56
N GLU A 88 -32.49 -6.93 2.93
CA GLU A 88 -32.18 -8.24 2.27
C GLU A 88 -32.60 -8.27 0.80
N ALA A 89 -33.55 -7.42 0.39
CA ALA A 89 -34.00 -7.31 -1.01
C ALA A 89 -33.13 -6.38 -1.87
N VAL A 90 -32.24 -5.60 -1.24
CA VAL A 90 -31.31 -4.71 -1.96
C VAL A 90 -30.26 -5.57 -2.68
N THR A 91 -30.19 -5.41 -3.99
CA THR A 91 -29.22 -6.15 -4.84
C THR A 91 -28.04 -5.30 -5.28
N THR A 92 -28.16 -3.97 -5.19
CA THR A 92 -27.09 -3.06 -5.65
C THR A 92 -26.93 -1.89 -4.69
N ILE A 93 -25.68 -1.57 -4.38
CA ILE A 93 -25.28 -0.33 -3.73
C ILE A 93 -24.24 0.32 -4.64
N THR A 94 -24.50 1.58 -5.03
CA THR A 94 -23.57 2.36 -5.85
C THR A 94 -23.36 3.71 -5.19
N LEU A 95 -22.19 3.87 -4.58
CA LEU A 95 -21.78 5.13 -3.95
C LEU A 95 -21.22 6.04 -5.05
N GLY A 96 -21.96 7.09 -5.38
CA GLY A 96 -21.57 8.05 -6.41
C GLY A 96 -20.37 8.93 -6.00
N ALA A 97 -19.84 9.69 -6.93
CA ALA A 97 -18.66 10.54 -6.72
C ALA A 97 -18.85 11.63 -5.63
N ASP A 98 -20.11 11.99 -5.33
CA ASP A 98 -20.45 12.97 -4.30
C ASP A 98 -20.70 12.33 -2.91
N PHE A 99 -20.74 11.01 -2.82
CA PHE A 99 -20.82 10.32 -1.53
C PHE A 99 -19.52 10.58 -0.74
N LYS A 100 -19.65 11.01 0.51
CA LYS A 100 -18.52 11.22 1.43
C LYS A 100 -18.87 10.67 2.79
N GLY A 101 -18.07 9.72 3.26
CA GLY A 101 -18.23 9.21 4.60
C GLY A 101 -17.92 7.73 4.78
N GLU A 102 -18.30 7.23 5.93
CA GLU A 102 -18.15 5.84 6.35
C GLU A 102 -19.47 5.08 6.15
N ILE A 103 -19.39 3.86 5.65
CA ILE A 103 -20.54 2.95 5.55
C ILE A 103 -20.46 1.86 6.63
N LYS A 104 -21.61 1.46 7.12
CA LYS A 104 -21.82 0.39 8.12
C LYS A 104 -23.03 -0.45 7.74
N GLY A 105 -23.27 -1.54 8.46
CA GLY A 105 -24.46 -2.36 8.31
C GLY A 105 -24.52 -3.19 7.03
N LEU A 106 -23.38 -3.45 6.38
CA LEU A 106 -23.32 -4.28 5.18
C LEU A 106 -23.87 -5.68 5.40
N GLU A 107 -23.79 -6.20 6.62
CA GLU A 107 -24.30 -7.52 7.04
C GLU A 107 -25.83 -7.67 6.91
N TYR A 108 -26.57 -6.58 6.80
CA TYR A 108 -28.01 -6.60 6.57
C TYR A 108 -28.37 -6.73 5.09
N PHE A 109 -27.48 -6.41 4.17
CA PHE A 109 -27.72 -6.44 2.72
C PHE A 109 -27.38 -7.81 2.10
N THR A 110 -27.95 -8.89 2.65
CA THR A 110 -27.61 -10.26 2.24
C THR A 110 -28.07 -10.66 0.83
N GLY A 111 -28.90 -9.82 0.18
CA GLY A 111 -29.26 -9.95 -1.23
C GLY A 111 -28.33 -9.25 -2.21
N LEU A 112 -27.30 -8.56 -1.70
CA LEU A 112 -26.41 -7.75 -2.51
C LEU A 112 -25.65 -8.60 -3.54
N THR A 113 -25.75 -8.22 -4.81
CA THR A 113 -25.05 -8.84 -5.95
C THR A 113 -24.01 -7.91 -6.55
N SER A 114 -24.13 -6.59 -6.34
CA SER A 114 -23.18 -5.60 -6.83
C SER A 114 -22.96 -4.49 -5.81
N PHE A 115 -21.69 -4.21 -5.54
CA PHE A 115 -21.26 -3.07 -4.74
C PHE A 115 -20.21 -2.27 -5.50
N THR A 116 -20.47 -0.98 -5.67
CA THR A 116 -19.55 -0.04 -6.31
C THR A 116 -19.36 1.19 -5.45
N ALA A 117 -18.12 1.54 -5.15
CA ALA A 117 -17.74 2.78 -4.49
C ALA A 117 -16.71 3.52 -5.36
N GLU A 118 -17.13 4.64 -5.94
CA GLU A 118 -16.28 5.42 -6.85
C GLU A 118 -15.46 6.49 -6.13
N ALA A 119 -14.31 6.76 -6.70
CA ALA A 119 -13.56 8.02 -6.66
C ALA A 119 -13.31 8.69 -5.30
N GLY A 120 -12.86 7.96 -4.27
CA GLY A 120 -12.15 8.61 -3.15
C GLY A 120 -13.04 9.30 -2.13
N THR A 121 -14.28 8.86 -2.01
CA THR A 121 -15.28 9.42 -1.09
C THR A 121 -15.50 8.55 0.14
N LEU A 122 -15.09 7.28 0.07
CA LEU A 122 -15.22 6.32 1.16
C LEU A 122 -14.08 6.49 2.17
N THR A 123 -14.44 6.72 3.44
CA THR A 123 -13.49 6.94 4.54
C THR A 123 -13.31 5.72 5.45
N ASN A 124 -13.92 4.59 5.10
CA ASN A 124 -13.76 3.35 5.82
C ASN A 124 -12.28 2.91 5.88
N LYS A 125 -11.82 2.51 7.07
CA LYS A 125 -10.54 1.79 7.24
C LYS A 125 -10.66 0.31 6.90
N THR A 126 -11.83 -0.26 7.14
CA THR A 126 -12.13 -1.67 6.84
C THR A 126 -13.53 -1.80 6.23
N LEU A 127 -13.69 -2.78 5.34
CA LEU A 127 -14.97 -3.20 4.79
C LEU A 127 -15.14 -4.70 5.01
N ASP A 128 -16.32 -5.11 5.48
CA ASP A 128 -16.64 -6.52 5.70
C ASP A 128 -17.85 -6.93 4.85
N PHE A 129 -17.59 -7.76 3.83
CA PHE A 129 -18.58 -8.34 2.95
C PHE A 129 -18.87 -9.82 3.26
N SER A 130 -18.40 -10.37 4.37
CA SER A 130 -18.54 -11.81 4.70
C SER A 130 -19.99 -12.30 4.66
N ALA A 131 -20.95 -11.44 5.03
CA ALA A 131 -22.38 -11.75 5.00
C ALA A 131 -23.04 -11.59 3.61
N ASN A 132 -22.36 -10.94 2.66
CA ASN A 132 -22.90 -10.65 1.32
C ASN A 132 -22.56 -11.77 0.34
N THR A 133 -22.97 -12.99 0.69
CA THR A 133 -22.55 -14.24 0.01
C THR A 133 -23.02 -14.35 -1.44
N LYS A 134 -23.93 -13.46 -1.89
CA LYS A 134 -24.41 -13.39 -3.29
C LYS A 134 -23.70 -12.34 -4.12
N LEU A 135 -22.68 -11.67 -3.54
CA LEU A 135 -21.98 -10.58 -4.21
C LEU A 135 -21.16 -11.11 -5.40
N GLN A 136 -21.49 -10.66 -6.60
CA GLN A 136 -20.85 -11.04 -7.87
C GLN A 136 -19.81 -10.00 -8.32
N THR A 137 -20.11 -8.71 -8.06
CA THR A 137 -19.25 -7.61 -8.47
C THR A 137 -18.92 -6.75 -7.26
N LEU A 138 -17.64 -6.57 -7.00
CA LEU A 138 -17.11 -5.70 -5.94
C LEU A 138 -16.12 -4.73 -6.56
N GLU A 139 -16.46 -3.44 -6.54
CA GLU A 139 -15.62 -2.37 -7.06
C GLU A 139 -15.43 -1.28 -6.00
N VAL A 140 -14.19 -1.04 -5.61
CA VAL A 140 -13.79 0.03 -4.69
C VAL A 140 -12.59 0.75 -5.28
N THR A 141 -12.76 2.04 -5.61
CA THR A 141 -11.71 2.82 -6.26
C THR A 141 -11.35 4.06 -5.45
N LYS A 142 -10.05 4.36 -5.38
CA LYS A 142 -9.47 5.51 -4.67
C LYS A 142 -9.89 5.62 -3.20
N ALA A 143 -10.08 4.48 -2.53
CA ALA A 143 -10.37 4.41 -1.09
C ALA A 143 -9.05 4.51 -0.29
N ALA A 144 -8.48 5.72 -0.26
CA ALA A 144 -7.13 5.99 0.27
C ALA A 144 -6.96 5.69 1.77
N ASP A 145 -8.04 5.44 2.52
CA ASP A 145 -7.97 5.06 3.93
C ASP A 145 -8.20 3.57 4.18
N LEU A 146 -8.59 2.79 3.14
CA LEU A 146 -8.92 1.38 3.27
C LEU A 146 -7.66 0.52 3.46
N THR A 147 -7.51 -0.02 4.66
CA THR A 147 -6.39 -0.88 5.07
C THR A 147 -6.77 -2.36 5.20
N GLY A 148 -8.07 -2.69 5.18
CA GLY A 148 -8.55 -4.06 5.30
C GLY A 148 -9.87 -4.28 4.57
N ILE A 149 -10.03 -5.46 3.99
CA ILE A 149 -11.25 -5.91 3.35
C ILE A 149 -11.49 -7.40 3.64
N THR A 150 -12.71 -7.73 4.05
CA THR A 150 -13.16 -9.11 4.14
C THR A 150 -14.05 -9.41 2.94
N LEU A 151 -13.69 -10.41 2.17
CA LEU A 151 -14.41 -10.80 0.95
C LEU A 151 -15.66 -11.64 1.30
N PRO A 152 -16.61 -11.78 0.34
CA PRO A 152 -17.81 -12.59 0.54
C PRO A 152 -17.49 -14.05 0.93
N GLY A 153 -18.27 -14.57 1.87
CA GLY A 153 -18.26 -15.98 2.19
C GLY A 153 -19.00 -16.84 1.15
N THR A 154 -19.09 -18.13 1.41
CA THR A 154 -19.82 -19.08 0.56
C THR A 154 -21.34 -19.00 0.74
N PHE A 155 -22.07 -19.42 -0.26
CA PHE A 155 -23.50 -19.74 -0.18
C PHE A 155 -23.74 -21.19 -0.63
N LYS A 156 -24.90 -21.75 -0.27
CA LYS A 156 -25.29 -23.06 -0.77
C LYS A 156 -26.06 -22.94 -2.08
N ASN A 157 -25.57 -23.61 -3.13
CA ASN A 157 -26.26 -23.71 -4.41
C ASN A 157 -27.49 -24.62 -4.34
N ALA A 158 -28.16 -24.84 -5.46
CA ALA A 158 -29.37 -25.67 -5.55
C ALA A 158 -29.12 -27.15 -5.20
N ASP A 159 -27.88 -27.64 -5.37
CA ASP A 159 -27.47 -29.01 -5.10
C ASP A 159 -26.96 -29.18 -3.65
N GLY A 160 -26.84 -28.04 -2.91
CA GLY A 160 -26.40 -28.00 -1.51
C GLY A 160 -24.91 -27.86 -1.35
N ASP A 161 -24.14 -27.65 -2.42
CA ASP A 161 -22.72 -27.41 -2.40
C ASP A 161 -22.42 -25.94 -2.01
N GLU A 162 -21.32 -25.72 -1.30
CA GLU A 162 -20.85 -24.38 -0.94
C GLU A 162 -20.04 -23.78 -2.10
N GLU A 163 -20.45 -22.60 -2.55
CA GLU A 163 -19.84 -21.86 -3.66
C GLU A 163 -19.63 -20.39 -3.30
N HIS A 164 -18.65 -19.74 -3.93
CA HIS A 164 -18.53 -18.28 -3.92
C HIS A 164 -19.27 -17.70 -5.12
N ALA A 165 -19.77 -16.47 -4.98
CA ALA A 165 -20.48 -15.80 -6.05
C ALA A 165 -19.62 -14.74 -6.76
N LEU A 166 -18.50 -14.32 -6.15
CA LEU A 166 -17.71 -13.19 -6.62
C LEU A 166 -16.97 -13.53 -7.91
N THR A 167 -17.35 -12.88 -9.01
CA THR A 167 -16.78 -13.08 -10.34
C THR A 167 -15.89 -11.93 -10.79
N THR A 168 -16.15 -10.72 -10.28
CA THR A 168 -15.43 -9.49 -10.64
C THR A 168 -14.99 -8.74 -9.41
N LEU A 169 -13.70 -8.45 -9.32
CA LEU A 169 -13.09 -7.66 -8.26
C LEU A 169 -12.27 -6.51 -8.83
N THR A 170 -12.61 -5.29 -8.41
CA THR A 170 -11.79 -4.08 -8.65
C THR A 170 -11.45 -3.41 -7.33
N LEU A 171 -10.15 -3.29 -7.03
CA LEU A 171 -9.64 -2.59 -5.86
C LEU A 171 -8.49 -1.67 -6.29
N ASP A 172 -8.77 -0.39 -6.43
CA ASP A 172 -7.78 0.58 -6.91
C ASP A 172 -7.49 1.65 -5.85
N GLY A 173 -6.21 1.99 -5.65
CA GLY A 173 -5.79 3.12 -4.83
C GLY A 173 -6.15 2.98 -3.35
N THR A 174 -6.00 1.78 -2.78
CA THR A 174 -6.20 1.50 -1.35
C THR A 174 -4.87 1.46 -0.58
N LYS A 175 -4.93 1.29 0.74
CA LYS A 175 -3.75 1.04 1.62
C LYS A 175 -3.63 -0.43 2.05
N LEU A 176 -4.22 -1.36 1.32
CA LEU A 176 -4.05 -2.78 1.59
C LEU A 176 -2.57 -3.18 1.49
N THR A 177 -2.09 -4.00 2.41
CA THR A 177 -0.71 -4.52 2.41
C THR A 177 -0.64 -5.94 1.86
N SER A 178 -1.71 -6.68 1.96
CA SER A 178 -1.89 -8.03 1.38
C SER A 178 -3.33 -8.25 0.98
N LEU A 179 -3.57 -9.18 0.07
CA LEU A 179 -4.91 -9.58 -0.36
C LEU A 179 -4.92 -11.09 -0.63
N ASP A 180 -5.82 -11.80 0.03
CA ASP A 180 -6.01 -13.23 -0.16
C ASP A 180 -7.28 -13.50 -0.97
N LEU A 181 -7.11 -14.06 -2.17
CA LEU A 181 -8.15 -14.46 -3.12
C LEU A 181 -8.17 -15.99 -3.30
N SER A 182 -7.46 -16.75 -2.47
CA SER A 182 -7.26 -18.19 -2.66
C SER A 182 -8.55 -19.02 -2.62
N GLU A 183 -9.53 -18.55 -1.84
CA GLU A 183 -10.82 -19.20 -1.69
C GLU A 183 -11.88 -18.70 -2.69
N GLN A 184 -11.63 -17.62 -3.44
CA GLN A 184 -12.60 -17.04 -4.37
C GLN A 184 -12.55 -17.76 -5.72
N ASP A 185 -13.16 -18.93 -5.80
CA ASP A 185 -13.04 -19.87 -6.91
C ASP A 185 -13.79 -19.48 -8.18
N GLU A 186 -14.78 -18.58 -8.09
CA GLU A 186 -15.55 -18.05 -9.22
C GLU A 186 -14.96 -16.74 -9.81
N LEU A 187 -13.89 -16.19 -9.21
CA LEU A 187 -13.25 -14.98 -9.74
C LEU A 187 -12.68 -15.24 -11.14
N THR A 188 -13.13 -14.43 -12.10
CA THR A 188 -12.66 -14.44 -13.49
C THR A 188 -12.04 -13.11 -13.93
N THR A 189 -12.46 -12.00 -13.34
CA THR A 189 -11.96 -10.67 -13.66
C THR A 189 -11.37 -10.02 -12.41
N ILE A 190 -10.07 -9.76 -12.43
CA ILE A 190 -9.33 -9.21 -11.29
C ILE A 190 -8.61 -7.95 -11.75
N ALA A 191 -8.94 -6.81 -11.14
CA ALA A 191 -8.29 -5.53 -11.34
C ALA A 191 -7.92 -4.93 -9.97
N VAL A 192 -6.69 -5.17 -9.51
CA VAL A 192 -6.16 -4.66 -8.24
C VAL A 192 -4.96 -3.79 -8.57
N ARG A 193 -5.16 -2.46 -8.58
CA ARG A 193 -4.21 -1.52 -9.19
C ARG A 193 -3.93 -0.33 -8.27
N GLU A 194 -2.74 0.26 -8.42
CA GLU A 194 -2.38 1.50 -7.73
C GLU A 194 -2.41 1.40 -6.19
N ASN A 195 -2.34 0.17 -5.65
CA ASN A 195 -2.28 -0.08 -4.21
C ASN A 195 -0.82 -0.15 -3.77
N LYS A 196 -0.22 1.01 -3.52
CA LYS A 196 1.23 1.18 -3.30
C LYS A 196 1.79 0.42 -2.09
N ASN A 197 0.94 -0.02 -1.17
CA ASN A 197 1.33 -0.83 0.00
C ASN A 197 1.20 -2.34 -0.25
N LEU A 198 0.56 -2.76 -1.36
CA LEU A 198 0.20 -4.15 -1.60
C LEU A 198 1.41 -4.95 -2.08
N LYS A 199 2.02 -5.70 -1.16
CA LYS A 199 3.23 -6.50 -1.39
C LYS A 199 2.95 -7.94 -1.78
N ALA A 200 1.78 -8.45 -1.41
CA ALA A 200 1.41 -9.85 -1.67
C ALA A 200 -0.06 -10.00 -2.07
N ILE A 201 -0.29 -10.77 -3.12
CA ILE A 201 -1.61 -11.27 -3.50
C ILE A 201 -1.51 -12.79 -3.55
N THR A 202 -2.41 -13.47 -2.81
CA THR A 202 -2.58 -14.91 -2.91
C THR A 202 -3.74 -15.19 -3.84
N LEU A 203 -3.47 -15.83 -4.97
CA LEU A 203 -4.50 -16.25 -5.93
C LEU A 203 -4.87 -17.72 -5.71
N ARG A 204 -6.05 -18.14 -6.19
CA ARG A 204 -6.48 -19.53 -6.23
C ARG A 204 -5.42 -20.38 -6.94
N LYS A 205 -5.06 -21.52 -6.35
CA LYS A 205 -4.02 -22.39 -6.88
C LYS A 205 -4.50 -23.22 -8.06
N SER A 206 -3.92 -23.04 -9.22
CA SER A 206 -4.17 -23.91 -10.38
C SER A 206 -3.46 -25.24 -10.26
N THR A 207 -4.10 -26.32 -10.74
CA THR A 207 -3.58 -27.68 -10.69
C THR A 207 -3.65 -28.36 -12.07
N LEU A 208 -3.11 -29.56 -12.20
CA LEU A 208 -3.22 -30.37 -13.43
C LEU A 208 -4.66 -30.76 -13.80
N LYS A 209 -5.53 -30.85 -12.79
CA LYS A 209 -6.92 -31.28 -12.98
C LYS A 209 -7.90 -30.11 -13.00
N ASP A 210 -7.49 -28.97 -12.40
CA ASP A 210 -8.29 -27.80 -12.22
C ASP A 210 -7.46 -26.57 -12.62
N GLN A 211 -7.58 -26.21 -13.91
CA GLN A 211 -6.91 -25.04 -14.46
C GLN A 211 -7.72 -23.79 -14.12
N VAL A 212 -7.08 -22.81 -13.50
CA VAL A 212 -7.70 -21.49 -13.28
C VAL A 212 -7.75 -20.73 -14.62
N VAL A 213 -8.96 -20.33 -14.98
CA VAL A 213 -9.21 -19.56 -16.21
C VAL A 213 -9.70 -18.16 -15.82
N LEU A 214 -8.96 -17.13 -16.20
CA LEU A 214 -9.33 -15.73 -15.98
C LEU A 214 -9.71 -15.06 -17.30
N GLU A 215 -10.70 -14.18 -17.27
CA GLU A 215 -11.00 -13.28 -18.37
C GLU A 215 -9.94 -12.19 -18.48
N SER A 216 -9.45 -11.65 -17.33
CA SER A 216 -8.33 -10.71 -17.29
C SER A 216 -7.68 -10.68 -15.91
N LEU A 217 -6.38 -10.30 -15.85
CA LEU A 217 -5.64 -10.09 -14.62
C LEU A 217 -4.83 -8.79 -14.70
N GLY A 218 -5.31 -7.75 -14.02
CA GLY A 218 -4.66 -6.45 -13.94
C GLY A 218 -4.18 -6.15 -12.53
N LEU A 219 -2.86 -6.21 -12.31
CA LEU A 219 -2.21 -5.99 -11.01
C LEU A 219 -1.14 -4.88 -11.09
N ARG A 220 -1.30 -3.94 -12.00
CA ARG A 220 -0.30 -2.88 -12.24
C ARG A 220 -0.18 -1.89 -11.09
N ASP A 221 0.99 -1.26 -10.98
CA ASP A 221 1.26 -0.14 -10.06
C ASP A 221 0.99 -0.46 -8.58
N ASN A 222 1.23 -1.72 -8.17
CA ASN A 222 1.29 -2.12 -6.76
C ASN A 222 2.75 -2.23 -6.28
N ALA A 223 2.96 -2.88 -5.13
CA ALA A 223 4.29 -3.16 -4.60
C ALA A 223 4.60 -4.68 -4.58
N LEU A 224 4.04 -5.44 -5.50
CA LEU A 224 4.18 -6.89 -5.51
C LEU A 224 5.63 -7.31 -5.73
N GLU A 225 6.15 -8.16 -4.85
CA GLU A 225 7.51 -8.69 -4.92
C GLU A 225 7.58 -10.00 -5.73
N SER A 226 6.47 -10.74 -5.78
CA SER A 226 6.34 -11.97 -6.56
C SER A 226 4.88 -12.29 -6.87
N ILE A 227 4.66 -13.15 -7.85
CA ILE A 227 3.36 -13.76 -8.14
C ILE A 227 3.56 -15.13 -8.79
N ASN A 228 2.70 -16.09 -8.45
CA ASN A 228 2.68 -17.40 -9.08
C ASN A 228 1.44 -17.54 -9.97
N LEU A 229 1.69 -17.74 -11.27
CA LEU A 229 0.65 -17.94 -12.29
C LEU A 229 0.81 -19.31 -13.00
N ASP A 230 1.49 -20.26 -12.36
CA ASP A 230 1.68 -21.61 -12.93
C ASP A 230 0.33 -22.22 -13.34
N ARG A 231 0.22 -22.59 -14.63
CA ARG A 231 -0.96 -23.24 -15.24
C ARG A 231 -2.23 -22.38 -15.30
N TYR A 232 -2.08 -21.07 -15.15
CA TYR A 232 -3.20 -20.17 -15.42
C TYR A 232 -3.44 -20.05 -16.94
N LYS A 233 -4.71 -19.85 -17.30
CA LYS A 233 -5.13 -19.40 -18.63
C LYS A 233 -5.79 -18.06 -18.50
N ILE A 234 -5.23 -17.03 -19.11
CA ILE A 234 -5.74 -15.67 -19.13
C ILE A 234 -6.22 -15.35 -20.54
N LYS A 235 -7.55 -15.22 -20.73
CA LYS A 235 -8.15 -15.01 -22.05
C LYS A 235 -7.91 -13.60 -22.61
N GLY A 236 -7.88 -12.61 -21.72
CA GLY A 236 -7.58 -11.22 -22.03
C GLY A 236 -6.17 -10.86 -21.65
N ASN A 237 -6.00 -9.63 -21.15
CA ASN A 237 -4.69 -9.08 -20.83
C ASN A 237 -4.18 -9.52 -19.45
N LEU A 238 -2.86 -9.74 -19.36
CA LEU A 238 -2.08 -9.82 -18.14
C LEU A 238 -1.30 -8.52 -17.98
N ASN A 239 -1.55 -7.78 -16.89
CA ASN A 239 -0.77 -6.58 -16.59
C ASN A 239 -0.16 -6.64 -15.18
N LEU A 240 1.17 -6.78 -15.11
CA LEU A 240 1.98 -6.80 -13.90
C LEU A 240 2.96 -5.62 -13.83
N SER A 241 2.83 -4.64 -14.73
CA SER A 241 3.74 -3.50 -14.82
C SER A 241 3.77 -2.64 -13.56
N GLY A 242 4.87 -1.93 -13.30
CA GLY A 242 4.98 -0.99 -12.18
C GLY A 242 4.93 -1.63 -10.79
N ASN A 243 5.43 -2.85 -10.65
CA ASN A 243 5.58 -3.55 -9.38
C ASN A 243 7.07 -3.66 -8.96
N HIS A 244 7.36 -4.56 -8.02
CA HIS A 244 8.71 -4.88 -7.54
C HIS A 244 9.06 -6.35 -7.82
N ILE A 245 8.75 -6.84 -9.02
CA ILE A 245 9.01 -8.23 -9.42
C ILE A 245 10.37 -8.30 -10.12
N GLY A 246 11.35 -8.96 -9.48
CA GLY A 246 12.70 -9.07 -10.03
C GLY A 246 12.89 -10.25 -10.99
N VAL A 247 12.08 -11.29 -10.84
CA VAL A 247 12.09 -12.51 -11.64
C VAL A 247 10.67 -13.05 -11.78
N LEU A 248 10.31 -13.58 -12.94
CA LEU A 248 8.98 -14.12 -13.20
C LEU A 248 9.06 -15.26 -14.20
N ASP A 249 8.43 -16.39 -13.89
CA ASP A 249 8.30 -17.51 -14.83
C ASP A 249 6.84 -17.65 -15.27
N LEU A 250 6.58 -17.41 -16.55
CA LEU A 250 5.29 -17.57 -17.21
C LEU A 250 5.31 -18.73 -18.23
N SER A 251 6.35 -19.57 -18.23
CA SER A 251 6.50 -20.66 -19.19
C SER A 251 5.38 -21.69 -19.17
N LYS A 252 4.62 -21.74 -18.07
CA LYS A 252 3.44 -22.60 -17.90
C LYS A 252 2.12 -21.81 -17.86
N THR A 253 2.14 -20.55 -18.19
CA THR A 253 0.97 -19.66 -18.21
C THR A 253 0.55 -19.41 -19.64
N GLU A 254 -0.73 -19.59 -19.96
CA GLU A 254 -1.29 -19.26 -21.26
C GLU A 254 -1.95 -17.89 -21.21
N VAL A 255 -1.45 -16.92 -21.98
CA VAL A 255 -2.07 -15.59 -22.13
C VAL A 255 -2.46 -15.40 -23.57
N LEU A 256 -3.75 -15.16 -23.84
CA LEU A 256 -4.27 -14.97 -25.20
C LEU A 256 -4.31 -13.48 -25.63
N GLY A 257 -4.34 -12.58 -24.67
CA GLY A 257 -4.28 -11.14 -24.88
C GLY A 257 -2.87 -10.57 -24.74
N ASP A 258 -2.81 -9.27 -24.47
CA ASP A 258 -1.56 -8.55 -24.27
C ASP A 258 -0.92 -8.84 -22.90
N VAL A 259 0.43 -8.86 -22.87
CA VAL A 259 1.23 -9.01 -21.67
C VAL A 259 1.98 -7.70 -21.42
N TYR A 260 1.83 -7.11 -20.22
CA TYR A 260 2.46 -5.87 -19.79
C TYR A 260 3.35 -6.17 -18.58
N LEU A 261 4.66 -6.11 -18.78
CA LEU A 261 5.68 -6.46 -17.79
C LEU A 261 6.72 -5.34 -17.57
N GLY A 262 6.44 -4.15 -18.11
CA GLY A 262 7.30 -2.98 -17.97
C GLY A 262 8.32 -2.79 -19.08
N ASP A 263 8.17 -3.46 -20.24
CA ASP A 263 9.08 -3.30 -21.37
C ASP A 263 8.96 -1.92 -22.05
N GLY A 264 7.86 -1.20 -21.79
CA GLY A 264 7.63 0.16 -22.26
C GLY A 264 7.17 0.22 -23.72
N ASP A 265 6.85 -0.90 -24.33
CA ASP A 265 6.37 -0.98 -25.71
C ASP A 265 4.91 -0.53 -25.85
N LYS A 266 4.19 -0.39 -24.72
CA LYS A 266 2.77 -0.02 -24.66
C LYS A 266 2.55 1.13 -23.66
N ASP A 267 1.54 1.95 -23.94
CA ASP A 267 1.19 3.07 -23.06
C ASP A 267 0.84 2.59 -21.65
N GLY A 268 1.46 3.22 -20.64
CA GLY A 268 1.28 2.88 -19.23
C GLY A 268 1.99 1.61 -18.76
N ASP A 269 2.83 0.98 -19.59
CA ASP A 269 3.63 -0.18 -19.22
C ASP A 269 4.93 0.26 -18.52
N LYS A 270 4.91 0.29 -17.19
CA LYS A 270 6.03 0.76 -16.35
C LYS A 270 6.92 -0.39 -15.92
N ALA A 271 8.24 -0.20 -15.96
CA ALA A 271 9.22 -1.17 -15.48
C ALA A 271 9.01 -1.51 -13.99
N GLN A 272 9.46 -2.71 -13.60
CA GLN A 272 9.62 -3.08 -12.19
C GLN A 272 10.76 -2.26 -11.60
N THR A 273 10.56 -1.60 -10.48
CA THR A 273 11.58 -0.70 -9.94
C THR A 273 12.10 -1.19 -8.60
N PHE A 274 13.43 -1.19 -8.46
CA PHE A 274 14.13 -1.46 -7.21
C PHE A 274 15.12 -0.35 -6.92
N TYR A 275 15.38 -0.12 -5.65
CA TYR A 275 16.38 0.83 -5.20
C TYR A 275 17.59 0.10 -4.64
N VAL A 276 18.78 0.56 -5.01
CA VAL A 276 20.06 0.02 -4.55
C VAL A 276 20.92 1.13 -3.99
N SER A 277 21.83 0.81 -3.07
CA SER A 277 22.75 1.82 -2.51
C SER A 277 23.57 2.49 -3.61
N GLU A 278 23.72 3.83 -3.55
CA GLU A 278 24.56 4.57 -4.50
C GLU A 278 26.03 4.11 -4.49
N THR A 279 26.50 3.59 -3.35
CA THR A 279 27.86 3.09 -3.20
C THR A 279 28.04 1.69 -3.77
N LEU A 280 26.98 1.05 -4.21
CA LEU A 280 27.03 -0.30 -4.76
C LEU A 280 27.49 -0.24 -6.23
N GLU A 281 28.56 -0.94 -6.55
CA GLU A 281 29.09 -1.03 -7.92
C GLU A 281 28.54 -2.23 -8.69
N ASN A 282 28.15 -3.28 -7.98
CA ASN A 282 27.72 -4.54 -8.58
C ASN A 282 26.58 -5.18 -7.76
N VAL A 283 25.66 -5.86 -8.43
CA VAL A 283 24.59 -6.67 -7.82
C VAL A 283 24.69 -8.10 -8.34
N ASP A 284 24.73 -9.07 -7.44
CA ASP A 284 24.59 -10.49 -7.77
C ASP A 284 23.10 -10.83 -7.88
N LEU A 285 22.56 -10.85 -9.10
CA LEU A 285 21.14 -11.04 -9.35
C LEU A 285 20.65 -12.42 -8.84
N ALA A 286 21.49 -13.46 -8.97
CA ALA A 286 21.13 -14.81 -8.54
C ALA A 286 21.01 -14.95 -7.01
N LYS A 287 21.73 -14.11 -6.25
CA LYS A 287 21.59 -14.04 -4.80
C LYS A 287 20.50 -13.06 -4.33
N THR A 288 20.22 -12.05 -5.15
CA THR A 288 19.24 -11.02 -4.82
C THR A 288 17.82 -11.50 -5.04
N PHE A 289 17.60 -12.24 -6.14
CA PHE A 289 16.27 -12.72 -6.51
C PHE A 289 16.23 -14.25 -6.49
N GLU A 290 15.36 -14.79 -5.68
CA GLU A 290 15.14 -16.24 -5.60
C GLU A 290 14.68 -16.80 -6.96
N ASN A 291 15.18 -17.95 -7.36
CA ASN A 291 14.90 -18.64 -8.62
C ASN A 291 15.33 -17.89 -9.90
N MET A 292 16.26 -16.94 -9.81
CA MET A 292 16.81 -16.24 -10.96
C MET A 292 17.55 -17.22 -11.87
N ASP A 293 17.09 -17.36 -13.12
CA ASP A 293 17.79 -18.05 -14.18
C ASP A 293 18.67 -17.05 -14.96
N VAL A 294 19.96 -17.09 -14.71
CA VAL A 294 20.94 -16.17 -15.32
C VAL A 294 20.97 -16.23 -16.84
N GLU A 295 20.58 -17.36 -17.46
CA GLU A 295 20.54 -17.50 -18.92
C GLU A 295 19.42 -16.67 -19.56
N LYS A 296 18.36 -16.38 -18.79
CA LYS A 296 17.20 -15.56 -19.19
C LYS A 296 17.43 -14.05 -19.01
N VAL A 297 18.56 -13.65 -18.41
CA VAL A 297 18.90 -12.25 -18.17
C VAL A 297 19.61 -11.64 -19.36
N THR A 298 19.20 -10.41 -19.73
CA THR A 298 19.91 -9.57 -20.71
C THR A 298 20.10 -8.17 -20.12
N ALA A 299 21.37 -7.75 -20.03
CA ALA A 299 21.75 -6.40 -19.59
C ALA A 299 23.17 -6.06 -20.05
N THR A 300 23.46 -4.77 -20.21
CA THR A 300 24.82 -4.27 -20.37
C THR A 300 25.58 -4.44 -19.05
N GLY A 301 26.78 -5.01 -19.10
CA GLY A 301 27.60 -5.24 -17.90
C GLY A 301 27.18 -6.45 -17.05
N PHE A 302 26.36 -7.34 -17.59
CA PHE A 302 25.98 -8.58 -16.91
C PHE A 302 26.93 -9.74 -17.28
N ASP A 303 27.47 -10.37 -16.26
CA ASP A 303 28.30 -11.60 -16.41
C ASP A 303 27.47 -12.84 -16.08
N LYS A 304 27.05 -13.58 -17.08
CA LYS A 304 26.27 -14.81 -16.96
C LYS A 304 26.95 -15.91 -16.13
N LYS A 305 28.28 -15.93 -16.08
CA LYS A 305 29.01 -16.97 -15.34
C LYS A 305 28.95 -16.77 -13.84
N THR A 306 28.93 -15.52 -13.43
CA THR A 306 28.92 -15.13 -12.01
C THR A 306 27.53 -14.69 -11.52
N GLY A 307 26.62 -14.37 -12.42
CA GLY A 307 25.30 -13.79 -12.10
C GLY A 307 25.38 -12.33 -11.66
N VAL A 308 26.53 -11.66 -11.88
CA VAL A 308 26.80 -10.31 -11.40
C VAL A 308 26.51 -9.28 -12.49
N LEU A 309 25.74 -8.26 -12.13
CA LEU A 309 25.46 -7.08 -12.95
C LEU A 309 26.23 -5.87 -12.42
N THR A 310 27.03 -5.24 -13.28
CA THR A 310 27.71 -3.97 -12.99
C THR A 310 26.72 -2.84 -13.11
N LEU A 311 26.67 -1.97 -12.09
CA LEU A 311 25.71 -0.85 -12.01
C LEU A 311 26.30 0.42 -12.64
N ALA A 312 25.47 1.14 -13.39
CA ALA A 312 25.74 2.49 -13.87
C ALA A 312 25.67 3.52 -12.71
N GLU A 313 26.00 4.79 -12.99
CA GLU A 313 26.01 5.85 -11.97
C GLU A 313 24.61 6.12 -11.36
N ASP A 314 23.57 6.14 -12.20
CA ASP A 314 22.21 6.48 -11.74
C ASP A 314 21.27 5.28 -11.79
N VAL A 315 21.04 4.78 -13.01
CA VAL A 315 20.05 3.73 -13.29
C VAL A 315 20.66 2.63 -14.13
N THR A 316 20.42 1.40 -13.71
CA THR A 316 20.78 0.20 -14.50
C THR A 316 19.50 -0.58 -14.77
N THR A 317 19.34 -1.06 -15.99
CA THR A 317 18.21 -1.92 -16.35
C THR A 317 18.70 -3.31 -16.78
N TYR A 318 17.92 -4.31 -16.42
CA TYR A 318 18.00 -5.62 -17.04
C TYR A 318 16.62 -6.06 -17.53
N THR A 319 16.64 -6.98 -18.49
CA THR A 319 15.42 -7.67 -18.92
C THR A 319 15.53 -9.15 -18.61
N TYR A 320 14.40 -9.77 -18.34
CA TYR A 320 14.28 -11.20 -18.02
C TYR A 320 13.23 -11.83 -18.93
N ASP A 321 13.61 -12.92 -19.62
CA ASP A 321 12.68 -13.70 -20.45
C ASP A 321 11.78 -14.55 -19.55
N THR A 322 10.48 -14.22 -19.51
CA THR A 322 9.51 -14.95 -18.68
C THR A 322 8.94 -16.20 -19.36
N GLY A 323 9.23 -16.40 -20.66
CA GLY A 323 8.59 -17.43 -21.49
C GLY A 323 7.28 -16.99 -22.15
N ALA A 324 6.69 -15.86 -21.74
CA ALA A 324 5.49 -15.27 -22.35
C ALA A 324 5.65 -13.77 -22.66
N GLY A 325 6.79 -13.20 -22.37
CA GLY A 325 7.11 -11.79 -22.59
C GLY A 325 8.38 -11.40 -21.86
N THR A 326 8.76 -10.14 -21.97
CA THR A 326 9.99 -9.58 -21.39
C THR A 326 9.67 -8.76 -20.16
N LEU A 327 10.12 -9.22 -18.98
CA LEU A 327 10.09 -8.45 -17.76
C LEU A 327 11.23 -7.43 -17.78
N LYS A 328 10.92 -6.15 -17.64
CA LYS A 328 11.95 -5.10 -17.52
C LYS A 328 12.08 -4.64 -16.09
N VAL A 329 13.28 -4.70 -15.58
CA VAL A 329 13.63 -4.31 -14.22
C VAL A 329 14.60 -3.14 -14.24
N LYS A 330 14.33 -2.16 -13.43
CA LYS A 330 15.09 -0.92 -13.26
C LYS A 330 15.68 -0.92 -11.85
N LEU A 331 17.00 -0.82 -11.76
CA LEU A 331 17.73 -0.64 -10.52
C LEU A 331 18.17 0.82 -10.44
N THR A 332 17.57 1.58 -9.54
CA THR A 332 17.85 3.01 -9.34
C THR A 332 18.74 3.17 -8.11
N LYS A 333 19.85 3.90 -8.24
CA LYS A 333 20.70 4.20 -7.09
C LYS A 333 20.01 5.18 -6.14
N ALA A 334 20.12 4.89 -4.86
CA ALA A 334 19.49 5.66 -3.79
C ALA A 334 20.50 5.96 -2.67
N ASN A 335 20.35 7.13 -2.08
CA ASN A 335 21.32 7.67 -1.14
C ASN A 335 20.89 7.44 0.31
N PRO A 336 21.74 6.86 1.17
CA PRO A 336 21.47 6.85 2.59
C PRO A 336 21.54 8.28 3.14
N MET A 337 20.46 8.70 3.80
CA MET A 337 20.42 9.98 4.51
C MET A 337 21.16 9.86 5.83
N ASN A 338 22.32 10.51 5.93
CA ASN A 338 23.10 10.54 7.14
C ASN A 338 22.46 11.48 8.14
N ARG A 339 22.36 11.06 9.39
CA ARG A 339 21.91 11.86 10.52
C ARG A 339 23.12 12.25 11.36
N LEU A 340 23.25 13.56 11.61
CA LEU A 340 24.32 14.13 12.41
C LEU A 340 23.71 14.96 13.54
N TYR A 341 24.31 14.90 14.72
CA TYR A 341 23.91 15.67 15.89
C TYR A 341 24.99 16.67 16.28
N ASN A 342 24.59 17.92 16.46
CA ASN A 342 25.48 18.96 16.97
C ASN A 342 25.34 19.08 18.49
N PRO A 343 26.32 18.62 19.29
CA PRO A 343 26.23 18.66 20.76
C PRO A 343 26.26 20.08 21.35
N ASN A 344 26.64 21.10 20.55
CA ASN A 344 26.67 22.48 20.99
C ASN A 344 25.36 23.23 20.77
N SER A 345 24.64 22.94 19.67
CA SER A 345 23.38 23.61 19.33
C SER A 345 22.14 22.76 19.60
N GLY A 346 22.31 21.43 19.71
CA GLY A 346 21.20 20.49 19.80
C GLY A 346 20.53 20.18 18.47
N GLU A 347 21.11 20.63 17.36
CA GLU A 347 20.56 20.44 16.03
C GLU A 347 20.80 19.02 15.51
N HIS A 348 19.79 18.43 14.86
CA HIS A 348 19.94 17.29 13.97
C HIS A 348 19.97 17.75 12.52
N PHE A 349 21.02 17.36 11.82
CA PHE A 349 21.25 17.69 10.41
C PHE A 349 21.18 16.43 9.55
N TYR A 350 20.60 16.55 8.38
CA TYR A 350 20.38 15.42 7.47
C TYR A 350 20.97 15.71 6.10
N THR A 351 21.81 14.80 5.60
CA THR A 351 22.46 14.95 4.30
C THR A 351 22.76 13.60 3.63
N ALA A 352 22.62 13.54 2.32
CA ALA A 352 23.12 12.47 1.48
C ALA A 352 24.60 12.69 1.08
N ASP A 353 25.11 13.93 1.17
CA ASP A 353 26.47 14.26 0.75
C ASP A 353 27.50 13.80 1.79
N LEU A 354 28.29 12.80 1.43
CA LEU A 354 29.36 12.25 2.28
C LEU A 354 30.48 13.27 2.58
N LYS A 355 30.68 14.28 1.69
CA LYS A 355 31.67 15.34 1.93
C LYS A 355 31.16 16.32 2.97
N GLU A 356 29.89 16.70 2.89
CA GLU A 356 29.22 17.52 3.90
C GLU A 356 29.22 16.82 5.26
N LYS A 357 28.85 15.51 5.29
CA LYS A 357 28.98 14.68 6.49
C LYS A 357 30.37 14.72 7.09
N ALA A 358 31.39 14.44 6.28
CA ALA A 358 32.78 14.40 6.74
C ALA A 358 33.24 15.76 7.29
N ALA A 359 32.86 16.85 6.63
CA ALA A 359 33.16 18.22 7.08
C ALA A 359 32.52 18.53 8.44
N LEU A 360 31.23 18.17 8.64
CA LEU A 360 30.54 18.38 9.90
C LEU A 360 31.12 17.54 11.04
N VAL A 361 31.45 16.26 10.79
CA VAL A 361 32.12 15.39 11.78
C VAL A 361 33.47 15.98 12.19
N ASN A 362 34.26 16.51 11.25
CA ASN A 362 35.52 17.19 11.56
C ASN A 362 35.33 18.48 12.38
N LEU A 363 34.17 19.12 12.31
CA LEU A 363 33.77 20.26 13.13
C LEU A 363 33.18 19.87 14.49
N GLY A 364 33.15 18.57 14.83
CA GLY A 364 32.73 18.06 16.13
C GLY A 364 31.26 17.61 16.19
N TRP A 365 30.58 17.51 15.06
CA TRP A 365 29.27 16.89 15.01
C TRP A 365 29.39 15.38 15.24
N GLN A 366 28.39 14.78 15.88
CA GLN A 366 28.31 13.35 16.11
C GLN A 366 27.60 12.67 14.92
N ASP A 367 28.22 11.62 14.40
CA ASP A 367 27.59 10.76 13.38
C ASP A 367 26.66 9.75 14.07
N GLU A 368 25.35 9.90 13.86
CA GLU A 368 24.32 9.01 14.39
C GLU A 368 23.91 7.88 13.40
N GLY A 369 24.65 7.77 12.29
CA GLY A 369 24.39 6.77 11.26
C GLY A 369 23.36 7.20 10.23
N TYR A 370 22.51 6.24 9.82
CA TYR A 370 21.53 6.49 8.76
C TYR A 370 20.14 6.68 9.34
N GLY A 371 19.45 7.73 8.91
CA GLY A 371 18.06 7.98 9.24
C GLY A 371 17.10 7.18 8.33
N TRP A 372 17.28 7.31 7.03
CA TRP A 372 16.49 6.62 5.97
C TRP A 372 17.26 6.58 4.66
N VAL A 373 16.67 6.00 3.62
CA VAL A 373 17.21 6.07 2.24
C VAL A 373 16.36 7.02 1.40
N ALA A 374 16.98 7.82 0.57
CA ALA A 374 16.34 8.81 -0.30
C ALA A 374 16.91 8.77 -1.72
N LEU A 375 16.25 9.43 -2.66
CA LEU A 375 16.70 9.54 -4.05
C LEU A 375 17.45 10.86 -4.27
N ALA A 376 18.58 10.81 -4.97
CA ALA A 376 19.35 12.00 -5.35
C ALA A 376 18.69 12.75 -6.51
N THR A 377 18.03 12.05 -7.41
CA THR A 377 17.43 12.57 -8.63
C THR A 377 15.94 12.25 -8.69
N LYS A 378 15.17 13.14 -9.32
CA LYS A 378 13.76 12.90 -9.61
C LYS A 378 13.65 11.89 -10.76
N ASP A 379 13.27 10.66 -10.43
CA ASP A 379 13.00 9.62 -11.40
C ASP A 379 11.50 9.27 -11.39
N GLY A 380 10.75 9.96 -12.24
CA GLY A 380 9.31 9.86 -12.36
C GLY A 380 8.54 11.04 -11.73
N ASP A 381 7.28 11.19 -12.13
CA ASP A 381 6.41 12.29 -11.67
C ASP A 381 5.85 12.09 -10.27
N GLU A 382 6.00 10.88 -9.73
CA GLU A 382 5.41 10.48 -8.44
C GLU A 382 6.27 10.87 -7.22
N LEU A 383 7.51 11.34 -7.45
CA LEU A 383 8.44 11.72 -6.38
C LEU A 383 8.34 13.20 -6.07
N SER A 384 8.29 13.52 -4.78
CA SER A 384 8.24 14.89 -4.29
C SER A 384 9.61 15.35 -3.79
N ALA A 385 9.95 16.61 -4.09
CA ALA A 385 11.19 17.21 -3.63
C ALA A 385 11.08 17.60 -2.14
N VAL A 386 12.08 17.23 -1.34
CA VAL A 386 12.27 17.80 0.00
C VAL A 386 13.17 19.01 -0.10
N HIS A 387 12.61 20.17 0.21
CA HIS A 387 13.31 21.45 0.21
C HIS A 387 14.11 21.63 1.49
N ARG A 388 15.39 22.04 1.38
CA ARG A 388 16.24 22.38 2.52
C ARG A 388 16.37 23.90 2.66
N LEU A 389 16.18 24.38 3.88
CA LEU A 389 16.28 25.79 4.23
C LEU A 389 17.19 25.97 5.44
N TYR A 390 17.94 27.07 5.47
CA TYR A 390 18.84 27.46 6.54
C TYR A 390 18.41 28.79 7.16
N ASN A 391 18.33 28.85 8.49
CA ASN A 391 18.06 30.08 9.22
C ASN A 391 19.37 30.74 9.64
N PRO A 392 19.81 31.87 9.03
CA PRO A 392 21.08 32.50 9.37
C PRO A 392 21.08 33.17 10.74
N ASN A 393 19.92 33.37 11.39
CA ASN A 393 19.82 33.98 12.70
C ASN A 393 19.98 32.98 13.84
N THR A 394 19.49 31.75 13.64
CA THR A 394 19.52 30.69 14.67
C THR A 394 20.52 29.58 14.36
N GLY A 395 20.95 29.46 13.12
CA GLY A 395 21.80 28.37 12.65
C GLY A 395 21.02 27.07 12.37
N ASP A 396 19.69 27.10 12.39
CA ASP A 396 18.82 25.94 12.25
C ASP A 396 18.56 25.54 10.80
N HIS A 397 18.38 24.27 10.51
CA HIS A 397 17.91 23.78 9.21
C HIS A 397 16.50 23.25 9.31
N HIS A 398 15.72 23.50 8.26
CA HIS A 398 14.36 23.02 8.10
C HIS A 398 14.19 22.27 6.78
N TYR A 399 13.38 21.22 6.82
CA TYR A 399 13.12 20.36 5.65
C TYR A 399 11.61 20.21 5.45
N THR A 400 11.14 20.44 4.23
CA THR A 400 9.70 20.37 3.93
C THR A 400 9.42 19.94 2.49
N LEU A 401 8.26 19.26 2.29
CA LEU A 401 7.69 18.99 0.97
C LEU A 401 6.83 20.17 0.47
N VAL A 402 6.42 21.08 1.39
CA VAL A 402 5.39 22.07 1.12
C VAL A 402 6.03 23.32 0.57
N GLU A 403 5.76 23.65 -0.68
CA GLU A 403 6.32 24.83 -1.34
C GLU A 403 5.88 26.13 -0.67
N GLU A 404 4.65 26.21 -0.18
CA GLU A 404 4.14 27.38 0.56
C GLU A 404 4.87 27.58 1.89
N GLU A 405 5.24 26.50 2.59
CA GLU A 405 6.04 26.56 3.81
C GLU A 405 7.45 27.06 3.49
N ARG A 406 8.09 26.52 2.43
CA ARG A 406 9.39 27.00 1.93
C ARG A 406 9.35 28.50 1.64
N ASP A 407 8.37 28.96 0.86
CA ASP A 407 8.28 30.35 0.42
C ASP A 407 7.97 31.29 1.59
N THR A 408 7.17 30.83 2.54
CA THR A 408 6.90 31.56 3.78
C THR A 408 8.16 31.75 4.61
N LEU A 409 8.94 30.68 4.82
CA LEU A 409 10.20 30.75 5.56
C LEU A 409 11.21 31.66 4.86
N VAL A 410 11.32 31.60 3.54
CA VAL A 410 12.16 32.51 2.75
C VAL A 410 11.73 33.96 2.97
N SER A 411 10.44 34.26 3.01
CA SER A 411 9.93 35.62 3.30
C SER A 411 10.30 36.11 4.69
N TYR A 412 10.52 35.21 5.65
CA TYR A 412 11.03 35.52 7.00
C TYR A 412 12.54 35.54 7.11
N GLY A 413 13.27 35.47 5.99
CA GLY A 413 14.74 35.62 5.93
C GLY A 413 15.51 34.30 6.01
N TRP A 414 14.86 33.17 5.93
CA TRP A 414 15.54 31.88 5.74
C TRP A 414 16.16 31.83 4.34
N LYS A 415 17.27 31.13 4.22
CA LYS A 415 17.93 30.86 2.94
C LYS A 415 17.48 29.54 2.39
N TYR A 416 16.97 29.53 1.16
CA TYR A 416 16.68 28.30 0.44
C TYR A 416 17.98 27.71 -0.11
N GLU A 417 18.29 26.47 0.27
CA GLU A 417 19.51 25.74 -0.09
C GLU A 417 19.28 24.69 -1.19
N ASN A 418 18.19 24.82 -1.94
CA ASN A 418 17.75 23.89 -2.98
C ASN A 418 17.00 22.65 -2.47
N VAL A 419 16.75 21.73 -3.40
CA VAL A 419 16.23 20.41 -3.07
C VAL A 419 17.34 19.61 -2.40
N GLY A 420 17.08 19.13 -1.20
CA GLY A 420 17.99 18.27 -0.46
C GLY A 420 18.01 16.85 -1.01
N TRP A 421 16.82 16.31 -1.30
CA TRP A 421 16.61 14.96 -1.88
C TRP A 421 15.18 14.82 -2.39
N TYR A 422 14.86 13.65 -2.95
CA TYR A 422 13.49 13.27 -3.34
C TYR A 422 12.97 12.14 -2.46
N THR A 423 11.67 12.20 -2.14
CA THR A 423 11.03 11.24 -1.25
C THR A 423 10.67 9.95 -1.96
N ALA A 424 10.51 8.88 -1.17
CA ALA A 424 9.74 7.71 -1.59
C ALA A 424 8.23 8.00 -1.64
N LEU A 425 7.51 7.07 -2.25
CA LEU A 425 6.05 7.06 -2.22
C LEU A 425 5.54 6.77 -0.80
N ALA A 426 4.29 7.14 -0.53
CA ALA A 426 3.61 6.99 0.78
C ALA A 426 3.48 5.53 1.28
N THR A 427 4.09 4.58 0.61
CA THR A 427 4.06 3.14 0.88
C THR A 427 5.29 2.62 1.61
N GLU A 428 6.30 3.45 1.78
CA GLU A 428 7.60 3.08 2.32
C GLU A 428 7.70 3.41 3.82
N THR A 429 8.90 3.69 4.31
CA THR A 429 9.13 3.95 5.71
C THR A 429 8.73 5.37 6.09
N PRO A 430 7.76 5.61 7.00
CA PRO A 430 7.38 6.95 7.41
C PRO A 430 8.52 7.66 8.14
N VAL A 431 8.75 8.91 7.81
CA VAL A 431 9.63 9.83 8.54
C VAL A 431 8.75 10.80 9.32
N TYR A 432 8.75 10.66 10.64
CA TYR A 432 7.97 11.50 11.55
C TYR A 432 8.67 12.84 11.78
N ARG A 433 7.89 13.94 11.86
CA ARG A 433 8.37 15.28 12.21
C ARG A 433 7.84 15.70 13.57
N GLN A 434 8.73 16.22 14.42
CA GLN A 434 8.40 16.77 15.74
C GLN A 434 8.98 18.18 15.86
N TYR A 435 8.21 19.09 16.44
CA TYR A 435 8.60 20.45 16.75
C TYR A 435 8.87 20.63 18.25
N ASN A 436 10.02 21.21 18.60
CA ASN A 436 10.35 21.57 19.98
C ASN A 436 9.89 23.00 20.28
N PRO A 437 8.79 23.20 21.02
CA PRO A 437 8.30 24.55 21.34
C PRO A 437 9.22 25.31 22.29
N ASN A 438 10.19 24.65 22.90
CA ASN A 438 11.16 25.26 23.82
C ASN A 438 12.50 25.58 23.16
N ALA A 439 12.68 25.29 21.87
CA ALA A 439 13.91 25.61 21.15
C ALA A 439 14.07 27.15 21.04
N THR A 440 15.24 27.64 21.45
CA THR A 440 15.60 29.06 21.38
C THR A 440 16.66 29.36 20.30
N GLY A 441 17.09 28.34 19.57
CA GLY A 441 18.14 28.38 18.54
C GLY A 441 17.93 27.28 17.51
N ALA A 442 19.01 26.73 16.99
CA ALA A 442 18.97 25.54 16.14
C ALA A 442 18.43 24.32 16.90
N GLY A 443 17.96 23.30 16.15
CA GLY A 443 17.37 22.09 16.72
C GLY A 443 15.89 22.23 17.07
N SER A 444 15.18 23.09 16.32
CA SER A 444 13.74 23.29 16.50
C SER A 444 12.92 22.08 16.02
N HIS A 445 13.43 21.28 15.08
CA HIS A 445 12.75 20.12 14.53
C HIS A 445 13.62 18.85 14.62
N ASN A 446 12.96 17.73 14.76
CA ASN A 446 13.54 16.39 14.61
C ASN A 446 12.79 15.60 13.55
N TYR A 447 13.51 14.76 12.80
CA TYR A 447 12.96 13.88 11.77
C TYR A 447 13.50 12.48 12.02
N THR A 448 12.62 11.50 12.16
CA THR A 448 13.02 10.12 12.47
C THR A 448 12.07 9.09 11.85
N THR A 449 12.63 7.94 11.47
CA THR A 449 11.85 6.75 11.11
C THR A 449 11.50 5.90 12.32
N ASP A 450 12.13 6.16 13.47
CA ASP A 450 11.88 5.43 14.71
C ASP A 450 10.65 6.00 15.43
N LYS A 451 9.57 5.21 15.43
CA LYS A 451 8.35 5.59 16.14
C LYS A 451 8.54 5.68 17.66
N ALA A 452 9.45 4.89 18.24
CA ALA A 452 9.71 4.95 19.67
C ALA A 452 10.42 6.27 20.04
N GLU A 453 11.36 6.74 19.21
CA GLU A 453 11.97 8.07 19.37
C GLU A 453 10.92 9.18 19.22
N ASN A 454 10.05 9.10 18.20
CA ASN A 454 8.95 10.05 18.03
C ASN A 454 8.08 10.13 19.30
N ASP A 455 7.61 8.97 19.78
CA ASP A 455 6.73 8.91 20.96
C ASP A 455 7.42 9.40 22.23
N HIS A 456 8.72 9.12 22.36
CA HIS A 456 9.54 9.63 23.47
C HIS A 456 9.64 11.15 23.46
N LEU A 457 9.97 11.77 22.32
CA LEU A 457 10.04 13.23 22.19
C LEU A 457 8.70 13.90 22.49
N VAL A 458 7.60 13.33 22.03
CA VAL A 458 6.24 13.81 22.34
C VAL A 458 5.98 13.73 23.85
N SER A 459 6.41 12.65 24.52
CA SER A 459 6.29 12.52 25.99
C SER A 459 7.10 13.56 26.78
N LEU A 460 8.16 14.12 26.16
CA LEU A 460 8.98 15.21 26.69
C LEU A 460 8.44 16.61 26.37
N GLY A 461 7.26 16.70 25.72
CA GLY A 461 6.58 17.96 25.43
C GLY A 461 6.86 18.54 24.03
N TRP A 462 7.47 17.75 23.13
CA TRP A 462 7.55 18.12 21.73
C TRP A 462 6.18 17.99 21.06
N THR A 463 5.88 18.85 20.11
CA THR A 463 4.63 18.82 19.33
C THR A 463 4.79 17.86 18.16
N PRO A 464 3.96 16.80 18.04
CA PRO A 464 3.97 15.95 16.86
C PRO A 464 3.37 16.70 15.66
N GLU A 465 4.05 16.69 14.52
CA GLU A 465 3.58 17.29 13.28
C GLU A 465 3.23 16.23 12.22
N GLY A 466 3.18 14.95 12.63
CA GLY A 466 2.78 13.83 11.77
C GLY A 466 3.93 13.29 10.93
N ILE A 467 3.57 12.72 9.77
CA ILE A 467 4.55 12.19 8.81
C ILE A 467 4.95 13.31 7.87
N ALA A 468 6.25 13.64 7.85
CA ALA A 468 6.80 14.66 6.96
C ALA A 468 6.93 14.15 5.51
N TRP A 469 7.45 12.95 5.33
CA TRP A 469 7.59 12.24 4.06
C TRP A 469 7.83 10.74 4.32
N PHE A 470 8.18 10.01 3.26
CA PHE A 470 8.54 8.60 3.35
C PHE A 470 9.96 8.39 2.81
N GLY A 471 10.77 7.63 3.55
CA GLY A 471 12.06 7.14 3.10
C GLY A 471 11.91 5.79 2.42
N LEU A 472 12.85 5.42 1.56
CA LEU A 472 13.01 4.06 1.05
C LEU A 472 13.48 3.13 2.19
N LYS A 473 13.19 1.85 2.07
CA LYS A 473 13.71 0.83 2.99
C LYS A 473 15.15 0.47 2.71
#